data_6c99da629eec3d6480a52486b9d6976c
#
_entry.id   6c99da629eec3d6480a52486b9d6976c
#
_cell.length_a   1.000
_cell.length_b   1.000
_cell.length_c   1.000
_cell.angle_alpha   90.00
_cell.angle_beta   90.00
_cell.angle_gamma   90.00
#
_symmetry.space_group_name_H-M   'P 1'
#
loop_
_entity.id
_entity.type
_entity.pdbx_description
1 polymer ?
#
loop_
_entity_poly.entity_id
_entity_poly.type
_entity_poly.pdbx_seq_one_letter_code
_entity_poly.pdbx_strand_id
1 'polypeptide(L)' 'PTDDRAFSDYLVLRGAVYREEAALQWIQECIKLGEQRSAELKK' A
#
# COMPACT_ATOMS: atom_id res chain seq x y z
N PRO A 1 -32.49 -2.90 13.78
CA PRO A 1 -31.22 -3.50 14.07
C PRO A 1 -30.18 -3.03 13.09
N THR A 2 -29.13 -2.60 13.63
CA THR A 2 -28.00 -2.25 12.81
C THR A 2 -27.48 -3.51 12.17
N ASP A 3 -27.22 -3.41 10.91
CA ASP A 3 -26.68 -4.53 10.18
C ASP A 3 -25.19 -4.63 10.47
N ASP A 4 -24.86 -5.35 11.53
CA ASP A 4 -23.46 -5.53 11.95
C ASP A 4 -22.65 -6.20 10.87
N ARG A 5 -23.30 -7.05 10.06
CA ARG A 5 -22.62 -7.72 8.97
C ARG A 5 -22.20 -6.75 7.89
N ALA A 6 -23.10 -5.83 7.53
CA ALA A 6 -22.76 -4.82 6.53
C ALA A 6 -21.64 -3.93 7.03
N PHE A 7 -21.65 -3.60 8.30
CA PHE A 7 -20.58 -2.78 8.87
C PHE A 7 -19.24 -3.52 8.87
N SER A 8 -19.26 -4.80 9.24
CA SER A 8 -18.06 -5.61 9.21
C SER A 8 -17.50 -5.75 7.80
N ASP A 9 -18.40 -5.98 6.82
CA ASP A 9 -17.97 -6.06 5.42
C ASP A 9 -17.34 -4.76 4.96
N TYR A 10 -17.92 -3.64 5.37
CA TYR A 10 -17.38 -2.33 5.05
C TYR A 10 -15.97 -2.17 5.61
N LEU A 11 -15.74 -2.58 6.84
CA LEU A 11 -14.43 -2.49 7.46
C LEU A 11 -13.40 -3.34 6.72
N VAL A 12 -13.79 -4.53 6.30
CA VAL A 12 -12.90 -5.42 5.55
C VAL A 12 -12.50 -4.77 4.22
N LEU A 13 -13.48 -4.19 3.52
CA LEU A 13 -13.22 -3.51 2.25
C LEU A 13 -12.31 -2.30 2.43
N ARG A 14 -12.55 -1.52 3.49
CA ARG A 14 -11.69 -0.37 3.78
C ARG A 14 -10.27 -0.81 4.07
N GLY A 15 -10.13 -1.89 4.82
CA GLY A 15 -8.80 -2.43 5.12
C GLY A 15 -8.08 -2.89 3.86
N ALA A 16 -8.81 -3.49 2.92
CA ALA A 16 -8.23 -3.93 1.66
C ALA A 16 -7.70 -2.74 0.85
N VAL A 17 -8.47 -1.63 0.82
CA VAL A 17 -8.03 -0.42 0.12
C VAL A 17 -6.76 0.12 0.73
N TYR A 18 -6.70 0.20 2.05
CA TYR A 18 -5.51 0.72 2.72
C TYR A 18 -4.30 -0.18 2.48
N ARG A 19 -4.50 -1.48 2.44
CA ARG A 19 -3.40 -2.41 2.16
C ARG A 19 -2.87 -2.23 0.75
N GLU A 20 -3.75 -2.01 -0.21
CA GLU A 20 -3.33 -1.79 -1.59
C GLU A 20 -2.59 -0.47 -1.73
N GLU A 21 -3.06 0.57 -1.07
CA GLU A 21 -2.38 1.86 -1.08
C GLU A 21 -1.00 1.76 -0.46
N ALA A 22 -0.90 1.05 0.65
CA ALA A 22 0.40 0.85 1.30
C ALA A 22 1.35 0.07 0.41
N ALA A 23 0.84 -0.95 -0.28
CA ALA A 23 1.66 -1.74 -1.19
C ALA A 23 2.18 -0.90 -2.34
N LEU A 24 1.34 -0.03 -2.90
CA LEU A 24 1.75 0.87 -3.97
C LEU A 24 2.83 1.84 -3.49
N GLN A 25 2.65 2.41 -2.32
CA GLN A 25 3.64 3.32 -1.74
C GLN A 25 4.98 2.62 -1.54
N TRP A 26 4.93 1.40 -1.05
CA TRP A 26 6.14 0.62 -0.81
C TRP A 26 6.87 0.31 -2.12
N ILE A 27 6.12 -0.10 -3.13
CA ILE A 27 6.70 -0.41 -4.43
C ILE A 27 7.35 0.83 -5.03
N GLN A 28 6.67 1.96 -4.97
CA GLN A 28 7.22 3.23 -5.49
C GLN A 28 8.49 3.62 -4.75
N GLU A 29 8.51 3.43 -3.46
CA GLU A 29 9.71 3.72 -2.67
C GLU A 29 10.85 2.78 -3.03
N CYS A 30 10.56 1.51 -3.23
CA CYS A 30 11.58 0.55 -3.65
C CYS A 30 12.21 0.94 -4.97
N ILE A 31 11.38 1.36 -5.93
CA ILE A 31 11.89 1.79 -7.23
C ILE A 31 12.79 3.01 -7.07
N LYS A 32 12.35 3.97 -6.28
CA LYS A 32 13.10 5.20 -6.07
C LYS A 32 14.44 4.92 -5.40
N LEU A 33 14.43 4.10 -4.38
CA LEU A 33 15.67 3.74 -3.67
C LEU A 33 16.60 2.94 -4.57
N GLY A 34 16.03 2.05 -5.40
CA GLY A 34 16.83 1.29 -6.35
C GLY A 34 17.51 2.19 -7.37
N GLU A 35 16.79 3.19 -7.86
CA GLU A 35 17.37 4.15 -8.81
C GLU A 35 18.49 4.96 -8.16
N GLN A 36 18.30 5.38 -6.93
CA GLN A 36 19.33 6.11 -6.20
C GLN A 36 20.58 5.27 -6.00
N ARG A 37 20.40 3.99 -5.65
CA ARG A 37 21.53 3.09 -5.47
C ARG A 37 22.27 2.89 -6.77
N SER A 38 21.55 2.71 -7.88
CA SER A 38 22.19 2.55 -9.18
C SER A 38 23.01 3.77 -9.56
N ALA A 39 22.49 4.96 -9.30
CA ALA A 39 23.21 6.21 -9.56
C ALA A 39 24.50 6.28 -8.76
N GLU A 40 24.45 5.87 -7.49
CA GLU A 40 25.63 5.87 -6.63
C GLU A 40 26.70 4.89 -7.13
N LEU A 41 26.27 3.74 -7.61
CA LEU A 41 27.20 2.73 -8.08
C LEU A 41 27.88 3.11 -9.40
N LYS A 42 27.29 4.03 -10.15
CA LYS A 42 27.84 4.46 -11.43
C LYS A 42 28.90 5.56 -11.29
N LYS A 43 29.07 6.08 -10.12
CA LYS A 43 30.07 7.12 -9.89
C LYS A 43 31.51 6.51 -9.95
#